data_9e18d0881d387a7651e89b351505e2bf
#
_entry.id   9e18d0881d387a7651e89b351505e2bf
#
_cell.length_a   1.000
_cell.length_b   1.000
_cell.length_c   1.000
_cell.angle_alpha   90.00
_cell.angle_beta   90.00
_cell.angle_gamma   90.00
#
_symmetry.space_group_name_H-M   'P 1'
#
loop_
_entity.id
_entity.type
_entity.pdbx_description
1 polymer ?
#
loop_
_entity_poly.entity_id
_entity_poly.type
_entity_poly.pdbx_seq_one_letter_code
_entity_poly.pdbx_strand_id
1 'polypeptide(L)'
;MGYRDSILNNFQIKTIMKSAHTKLKKIFAHYSMLDTSNLNITNQHTSLTMNIKELIVMARQLNCMKPGVLTDATLKTLFSHVQYDETSSNNTVDAKHSGGNRDRANSGEQPINDGDDDEMNFEEFKEILCAMSAHLYPNPWTPAHKKLKLLLENVFAIAKKDIL
;
A
#
# COMPACT_ATOMS: atom_id res chain seq x y z
N MET A 1 -4.39 -17.11 9.57
CA MET A 1 -3.78 -16.99 8.24
C MET A 1 -4.36 -15.73 7.61
N GLY A 2 -3.59 -14.64 7.55
CA GLY A 2 -4.06 -13.35 7.06
C GLY A 2 -4.24 -13.34 5.54
N TYR A 3 -4.95 -12.36 5.03
CA TYR A 3 -5.12 -12.09 3.59
C TYR A 3 -3.75 -11.99 2.88
N ARG A 4 -2.77 -11.38 3.54
CA ARG A 4 -1.37 -11.25 3.13
C ARG A 4 -0.75 -12.62 2.86
N ASP A 5 -0.84 -13.54 3.81
CA ASP A 5 -0.21 -14.87 3.70
C ASP A 5 -0.82 -15.71 2.57
N SER A 6 -2.12 -15.63 2.36
CA SER A 6 -2.80 -16.43 1.34
C SER A 6 -2.54 -15.94 -0.09
N ILE A 7 -2.39 -14.63 -0.28
CA ILE A 7 -2.18 -14.04 -1.61
C ILE A 7 -0.71 -14.01 -1.96
N LEU A 8 0.16 -13.51 -1.08
CA LEU A 8 1.60 -13.38 -1.39
C LEU A 8 2.32 -14.72 -1.42
N ASN A 9 1.81 -15.74 -0.72
CA ASN A 9 2.36 -17.10 -0.79
C ASN A 9 1.90 -17.88 -2.03
N ASN A 10 0.97 -17.35 -2.83
CA ASN A 10 0.56 -17.99 -4.07
C ASN A 10 1.71 -17.96 -5.10
N PHE A 11 2.16 -19.14 -5.53
CA PHE A 11 3.27 -19.29 -6.50
C PHE A 11 3.05 -18.49 -7.78
N GLN A 12 1.81 -18.46 -8.30
CA GLN A 12 1.49 -17.76 -9.54
C GLN A 12 1.59 -16.24 -9.37
N ILE A 13 1.17 -15.70 -8.23
CA ILE A 13 1.32 -14.28 -7.89
C ILE A 13 2.80 -13.92 -7.75
N LYS A 14 3.58 -14.74 -7.04
CA LYS A 14 5.04 -14.55 -6.92
C LYS A 14 5.73 -14.52 -8.28
N THR A 15 5.35 -15.42 -9.17
CA THR A 15 5.91 -15.48 -10.54
C THR A 15 5.57 -14.23 -11.33
N ILE A 16 4.32 -13.75 -11.29
CA ILE A 16 3.89 -12.52 -11.96
C ILE A 16 4.65 -11.32 -11.39
N MET A 17 4.71 -11.18 -10.06
CA MET A 17 5.42 -10.08 -9.40
C MET A 17 6.91 -10.07 -9.72
N LYS A 18 7.55 -11.25 -9.77
CA LYS A 18 8.95 -11.39 -10.16
C LYS A 18 9.19 -10.94 -11.60
N SER A 19 8.34 -11.34 -12.53
CA SER A 19 8.44 -10.92 -13.94
C SER A 19 8.17 -9.42 -14.14
N ALA A 20 7.32 -8.84 -13.32
CA ALA A 20 6.94 -7.43 -13.35
C ALA A 20 7.88 -6.52 -12.54
N HIS A 21 8.77 -7.07 -11.73
CA HIS A 21 9.56 -6.37 -10.70
C HIS A 21 10.22 -5.09 -11.22
N THR A 22 10.97 -5.18 -12.30
CA THR A 22 11.73 -4.03 -12.84
C THR A 22 10.79 -2.89 -13.28
N LYS A 23 9.66 -3.22 -13.92
CA LYS A 23 8.68 -2.23 -14.35
C LYS A 23 7.98 -1.59 -13.17
N LEU A 24 7.56 -2.41 -12.19
CA LEU A 24 6.92 -1.93 -10.97
C LEU A 24 7.86 -1.03 -10.15
N LYS A 25 9.15 -1.37 -10.07
CA LYS A 25 10.14 -0.55 -9.38
C LYS A 25 10.31 0.83 -10.03
N LYS A 26 10.27 0.91 -11.35
CA LYS A 26 10.29 2.20 -12.07
C LYS A 26 9.05 3.03 -11.79
N ILE A 27 7.87 2.41 -11.84
CA ILE A 27 6.59 3.09 -11.54
C ILE A 27 6.60 3.59 -10.09
N PHE A 28 6.96 2.74 -9.13
CA PHE A 28 7.07 3.09 -7.73
C PHE A 28 8.02 4.29 -7.53
N ALA A 29 9.23 4.22 -8.08
CA ALA A 29 10.20 5.31 -7.97
C ALA A 29 9.70 6.62 -8.60
N HIS A 30 9.01 6.55 -9.74
CA HIS A 30 8.46 7.73 -10.41
C HIS A 30 7.44 8.45 -9.51
N TYR A 31 6.51 7.71 -8.91
CA TYR A 31 5.44 8.31 -8.10
C TYR A 31 5.90 8.69 -6.69
N SER A 32 6.84 7.97 -6.09
CA SER A 32 7.46 8.31 -4.79
C SER A 32 8.31 9.59 -4.84
N MET A 33 8.56 10.14 -6.01
CA MET A 33 9.32 11.38 -6.18
C MET A 33 8.45 12.59 -6.53
N LEU A 34 7.14 12.45 -6.62
CA LEU A 34 6.26 13.56 -7.04
C LEU A 34 6.11 14.64 -5.98
N ASP A 35 6.20 14.29 -4.71
CA ASP A 35 6.09 15.23 -3.59
C ASP A 35 7.47 15.67 -3.06
N THR A 36 8.36 16.06 -3.99
CA THR A 36 9.71 16.52 -3.64
C THR A 36 9.77 17.93 -3.06
N SER A 37 8.62 18.54 -2.73
CA SER A 37 8.56 19.89 -2.17
C SER A 37 9.20 20.02 -0.77
N ASN A 38 9.54 18.91 -0.11
CA ASN A 38 10.22 18.86 1.19
C ASN A 38 11.63 18.22 1.15
N LEU A 39 12.27 18.14 -0.01
CA LEU A 39 13.65 17.68 -0.08
C LEU A 39 14.61 18.66 0.58
N ASN A 40 14.73 18.57 1.90
CA ASN A 40 15.99 18.89 2.56
C ASN A 40 17.02 17.85 2.11
N ILE A 41 17.87 18.24 1.16
CA ILE A 41 18.86 17.45 0.42
C ILE A 41 20.02 16.97 1.33
N THR A 42 19.76 16.40 2.49
CA THR A 42 20.85 16.03 3.40
C THR A 42 20.98 14.52 3.69
N ASN A 43 20.09 13.65 3.21
CA ASN A 43 20.25 12.23 3.47
C ASN A 43 20.01 11.36 2.21
N GLN A 44 21.08 11.10 1.47
CA GLN A 44 21.12 10.25 0.27
C GLN A 44 20.91 8.73 0.53
N HIS A 45 20.38 8.32 1.69
CA HIS A 45 20.17 6.91 2.04
C HIS A 45 18.75 6.58 2.52
N THR A 46 17.77 7.45 2.31
CA THR A 46 16.38 7.08 2.59
C THR A 46 15.87 6.14 1.50
N SER A 47 15.44 4.95 1.89
CA SER A 47 14.70 4.05 1.01
C SER A 47 13.50 4.81 0.42
N LEU A 48 13.27 4.71 -0.89
CA LEU A 48 12.09 5.30 -1.51
C LEU A 48 10.83 4.73 -0.86
N THR A 49 9.95 5.61 -0.43
CA THR A 49 8.64 5.30 0.13
C THR A 49 7.55 6.08 -0.62
N MET A 50 6.33 5.65 -0.53
CA MET A 50 5.18 6.26 -1.20
C MET A 50 4.09 6.53 -0.17
N ASN A 51 3.59 7.75 -0.10
CA ASN A 51 2.47 8.12 0.74
C ASN A 51 1.12 7.92 0.03
N ILE A 52 0.03 8.06 0.78
CA ILE A 52 -1.33 7.86 0.23
C ILE A 52 -1.69 8.85 -0.88
N LYS A 53 -1.19 10.08 -0.85
CA LYS A 53 -1.47 11.09 -1.87
C LYS A 53 -0.83 10.71 -3.20
N GLU A 54 0.43 10.27 -3.16
CA GLU A 54 1.17 9.77 -4.32
C GLU A 54 0.53 8.52 -4.92
N LEU A 55 0.05 7.60 -4.07
CA LEU A 55 -0.68 6.42 -4.50
C LEU A 55 -2.00 6.78 -5.22
N ILE A 56 -2.74 7.76 -4.71
CA ILE A 56 -3.99 8.24 -5.36
C ILE A 56 -3.67 8.88 -6.71
N VAL A 57 -2.62 9.70 -6.79
CA VAL A 57 -2.17 10.29 -8.06
C VAL A 57 -1.81 9.20 -9.06
N MET A 58 -1.01 8.21 -8.65
CA MET A 58 -0.67 7.06 -9.48
C MET A 58 -1.91 6.33 -9.97
N ALA A 59 -2.84 5.99 -9.07
CA ALA A 59 -4.04 5.24 -9.41
C ALA A 59 -4.93 5.98 -10.43
N ARG A 60 -5.01 7.30 -10.33
CA ARG A 60 -5.74 8.15 -11.29
C ARG A 60 -5.03 8.21 -12.65
N GLN A 61 -3.73 8.49 -12.67
CA GLN A 61 -2.95 8.61 -13.91
C GLN A 61 -2.86 7.29 -14.67
N LEU A 62 -2.77 6.17 -13.95
CA LEU A 62 -2.73 4.82 -14.53
C LEU A 62 -4.13 4.22 -14.76
N ASN A 63 -5.18 5.07 -14.68
CA ASN A 63 -6.57 4.68 -14.94
C ASN A 63 -7.05 3.45 -14.14
N CYS A 64 -6.59 3.35 -12.89
CA CYS A 64 -7.00 2.30 -11.96
C CYS A 64 -8.27 2.69 -11.19
N MET A 65 -8.62 3.98 -11.14
CA MET A 65 -9.80 4.45 -10.41
C MET A 65 -11.07 4.15 -11.18
N LYS A 66 -12.06 3.57 -10.50
CA LYS A 66 -13.41 3.30 -11.06
C LYS A 66 -14.47 3.79 -10.08
N PRO A 67 -15.37 4.69 -10.49
CA PRO A 67 -16.47 5.16 -9.64
C PRO A 67 -17.28 3.99 -9.08
N GLY A 68 -17.53 4.01 -7.77
CA GLY A 68 -18.29 2.98 -7.07
C GLY A 68 -17.55 1.64 -6.83
N VAL A 69 -16.34 1.47 -7.36
CA VAL A 69 -15.55 0.23 -7.20
C VAL A 69 -14.23 0.50 -6.48
N LEU A 70 -13.36 1.32 -7.07
CA LEU A 70 -12.11 1.75 -6.45
C LEU A 70 -12.09 3.27 -6.41
N THR A 71 -12.43 3.82 -5.26
CA THR A 71 -12.47 5.26 -4.97
C THR A 71 -11.29 5.67 -4.09
N ASP A 72 -11.08 6.97 -3.91
CA ASP A 72 -10.07 7.49 -2.98
C ASP A 72 -10.27 6.92 -1.56
N ALA A 73 -11.53 6.85 -1.09
CA ALA A 73 -11.84 6.29 0.22
C ALA A 73 -11.48 4.79 0.31
N THR A 74 -11.82 4.01 -0.72
CA THR A 74 -11.45 2.60 -0.81
C THR A 74 -9.93 2.45 -0.79
N LEU A 75 -9.22 3.29 -1.55
CA LEU A 75 -7.76 3.23 -1.63
C LEU A 75 -7.09 3.58 -0.30
N LYS A 76 -7.60 4.59 0.42
CA LYS A 76 -7.16 4.93 1.79
C LYS A 76 -7.35 3.76 2.74
N THR A 77 -8.50 3.08 2.69
CA THR A 77 -8.77 1.90 3.52
C THR A 77 -7.79 0.76 3.20
N LEU A 78 -7.53 0.48 1.93
CA LEU A 78 -6.56 -0.54 1.52
C LEU A 78 -5.15 -0.20 1.99
N PHE A 79 -4.75 1.06 1.86
CA PHE A 79 -3.46 1.55 2.31
C PHE A 79 -3.27 1.33 3.81
N SER A 80 -4.24 1.74 4.64
CA SER A 80 -4.20 1.50 6.08
C SER A 80 -4.11 0.01 6.42
N HIS A 81 -4.86 -0.86 5.74
CA HIS A 81 -4.79 -2.30 6.00
C HIS A 81 -3.41 -2.90 5.72
N VAL A 82 -2.74 -2.45 4.67
CA VAL A 82 -1.38 -2.93 4.35
C VAL A 82 -0.38 -2.50 5.41
N GLN A 83 -0.52 -1.28 5.96
CA GLN A 83 0.34 -0.75 7.03
C GLN A 83 0.13 -1.45 8.38
N TYR A 84 -1.13 -1.74 8.76
CA TYR A 84 -1.44 -2.31 10.07
C TYR A 84 -1.02 -3.78 10.24
N ASP A 85 -0.90 -4.56 9.19
CA ASP A 85 -0.50 -5.97 9.29
C ASP A 85 0.94 -6.16 9.76
N GLU A 86 1.82 -5.16 9.67
CA GLU A 86 3.20 -5.24 10.18
C GLU A 86 3.30 -5.03 11.70
N THR A 87 2.39 -4.26 12.30
CA THR A 87 2.44 -3.96 13.74
C THR A 87 1.96 -5.10 14.62
N SER A 88 1.17 -6.04 14.08
CA SER A 88 0.66 -7.19 14.83
C SER A 88 1.69 -8.30 15.09
N SER A 89 2.83 -8.32 14.38
CA SER A 89 3.84 -9.38 14.51
C SER A 89 4.87 -9.14 15.61
N ASN A 90 4.95 -7.94 16.19
CA ASN A 90 6.02 -7.58 17.12
C ASN A 90 5.60 -7.43 18.60
N ASN A 91 4.32 -7.69 18.95
CA ASN A 91 3.84 -7.57 20.34
C ASN A 91 3.55 -8.91 21.00
N THR A 92 4.54 -9.82 21.04
CA THR A 92 4.57 -10.95 21.97
C THR A 92 5.89 -10.96 22.67
N VAL A 93 6.09 -10.06 23.66
CA VAL A 93 6.92 -10.35 24.85
C VAL A 93 6.51 -9.44 26.01
N ASP A 94 6.19 -10.10 27.15
CA ASP A 94 6.26 -9.62 28.53
C ASP A 94 5.21 -8.63 29.06
N ALA A 95 4.05 -9.19 29.39
CA ALA A 95 3.26 -8.70 30.51
C ALA A 95 3.82 -9.28 31.81
N LYS A 96 4.62 -8.52 32.57
CA LYS A 96 4.82 -8.74 34.00
C LYS A 96 4.75 -7.44 34.79
N HIS A 97 3.71 -7.35 35.63
CA HIS A 97 3.57 -6.67 36.89
C HIS A 97 3.91 -5.18 37.03
N SER A 98 2.94 -4.35 37.32
CA SER A 98 2.77 -3.83 38.71
C SER A 98 1.57 -2.87 38.76
N GLY A 99 0.76 -3.02 39.80
CA GLY A 99 -0.43 -2.22 40.05
C GLY A 99 -0.08 -0.78 40.46
N GLY A 100 -1.07 0.10 40.31
CA GLY A 100 -1.01 1.48 40.76
C GLY A 100 -2.19 2.30 40.31
N ASN A 101 -3.27 2.31 41.12
CA ASN A 101 -4.37 3.24 41.11
C ASN A 101 -3.92 4.68 40.90
N ARG A 102 -4.60 5.45 40.05
CA ARG A 102 -5.04 6.84 40.36
C ARG A 102 -5.88 7.42 39.22
N ASP A 103 -7.13 7.73 39.60
CA ASP A 103 -8.07 8.59 38.89
C ASP A 103 -7.44 9.90 38.44
N ARG A 104 -7.61 10.26 37.17
CA ARG A 104 -7.76 11.65 36.73
C ARG A 104 -8.44 11.70 35.37
N ALA A 105 -9.70 12.11 35.40
CA ALA A 105 -10.40 12.66 34.25
C ALA A 105 -9.53 13.78 33.64
N ASN A 106 -9.14 13.64 32.40
CA ASN A 106 -8.73 14.75 31.57
C ASN A 106 -9.25 14.46 30.16
N SER A 107 -10.34 15.17 29.83
CA SER A 107 -10.87 15.29 28.46
C SER A 107 -9.87 16.11 27.63
N GLY A 108 -8.84 15.44 27.15
CA GLY A 108 -7.94 15.95 26.14
C GLY A 108 -8.37 15.38 24.80
N GLU A 109 -8.89 16.24 23.91
CA GLU A 109 -9.00 15.92 22.50
C GLU A 109 -7.64 15.39 22.04
N GLN A 110 -7.58 14.10 21.75
CA GLN A 110 -6.44 13.54 21.04
C GLN A 110 -6.44 14.17 19.66
N PRO A 111 -5.34 14.77 19.18
CA PRO A 111 -5.25 15.18 17.80
C PRO A 111 -5.50 13.93 16.95
N ILE A 112 -6.52 13.99 16.11
CA ILE A 112 -6.76 13.02 15.06
C ILE A 112 -5.48 13.07 14.23
N ASN A 113 -4.60 12.09 14.43
CA ASN A 113 -3.44 11.90 13.58
C ASN A 113 -4.03 11.51 12.22
N ASP A 114 -4.18 12.52 11.36
CA ASP A 114 -4.67 12.35 10.01
C ASP A 114 -3.56 11.56 9.30
N GLY A 115 -3.65 10.23 9.22
CA GLY A 115 -2.62 9.29 8.76
C GLY A 115 -1.96 9.61 7.39
N ASP A 116 -1.76 10.89 7.15
CA ASP A 116 -1.11 11.49 5.98
C ASP A 116 0.42 11.30 6.01
N ASP A 117 0.97 10.93 7.18
CA ASP A 117 2.42 10.72 7.38
C ASP A 117 2.84 9.26 7.21
N ASP A 118 1.89 8.34 7.03
CA ASP A 118 2.18 6.94 6.80
C ASP A 118 2.78 6.74 5.40
N GLU A 119 3.91 6.06 5.33
CA GLU A 119 4.66 5.80 4.11
C GLU A 119 4.76 4.29 3.84
N MET A 120 4.49 3.87 2.62
CA MET A 120 4.62 2.48 2.23
C MET A 120 5.92 2.21 1.48
N ASN A 121 6.54 1.09 1.77
CA ASN A 121 7.71 0.59 1.07
C ASN A 121 7.32 -0.18 -0.22
N PHE A 122 8.32 -0.62 -0.98
CA PHE A 122 8.08 -1.31 -2.25
C PHE A 122 7.39 -2.69 -2.10
N GLU A 123 7.60 -3.40 -1.00
CA GLU A 123 6.92 -4.69 -0.75
C GLU A 123 5.42 -4.46 -0.48
N GLU A 124 5.10 -3.49 0.36
CA GLU A 124 3.73 -3.05 0.64
C GLU A 124 3.03 -2.53 -0.62
N PHE A 125 3.76 -1.82 -1.48
CA PHE A 125 3.25 -1.40 -2.79
C PHE A 125 2.82 -2.59 -3.66
N LYS A 126 3.55 -3.69 -3.65
CA LYS A 126 3.14 -4.91 -4.36
C LYS A 126 1.87 -5.52 -3.76
N GLU A 127 1.74 -5.46 -2.44
CA GLU A 127 0.54 -5.95 -1.73
C GLU A 127 -0.70 -5.14 -2.07
N ILE A 128 -0.58 -3.81 -2.05
CA ILE A 128 -1.74 -2.96 -2.38
C ILE A 128 -2.18 -3.14 -3.84
N LEU A 129 -1.27 -3.41 -4.77
CA LEU A 129 -1.64 -3.76 -6.15
C LEU A 129 -2.46 -5.07 -6.21
N CYS A 130 -2.13 -6.07 -5.40
CA CYS A 130 -2.94 -7.29 -5.29
C CYS A 130 -4.34 -6.97 -4.74
N ALA A 131 -4.43 -6.16 -3.68
CA ALA A 131 -5.70 -5.74 -3.10
C ALA A 131 -6.54 -4.91 -4.08
N MET A 132 -5.93 -3.94 -4.76
CA MET A 132 -6.60 -3.17 -5.82
C MET A 132 -7.16 -4.08 -6.93
N SER A 133 -6.39 -5.09 -7.36
CA SER A 133 -6.84 -6.03 -8.38
C SER A 133 -8.07 -6.83 -7.94
N ALA A 134 -8.16 -7.20 -6.67
CA ALA A 134 -9.31 -7.90 -6.12
C ALA A 134 -10.57 -7.03 -6.14
N HIS A 135 -10.43 -5.74 -5.82
CA HIS A 135 -11.53 -4.76 -5.87
C HIS A 135 -11.97 -4.43 -7.30
N LEU A 136 -11.02 -4.23 -8.20
CA LEU A 136 -11.33 -3.88 -9.60
C LEU A 136 -12.00 -5.02 -10.38
N TYR A 137 -11.71 -6.26 -10.02
CA TYR A 137 -12.24 -7.46 -10.65
C TYR A 137 -12.97 -8.34 -9.63
N PRO A 138 -14.18 -7.95 -9.17
CA PRO A 138 -14.85 -8.58 -8.03
C PRO A 138 -15.38 -9.99 -8.28
N ASN A 139 -15.33 -10.49 -9.53
CA ASN A 139 -15.82 -11.83 -9.86
C ASN A 139 -15.10 -12.90 -9.00
N PRO A 140 -15.81 -13.63 -8.13
CA PRO A 140 -15.22 -14.61 -7.22
C PRO A 140 -14.62 -15.83 -7.95
N TRP A 141 -15.10 -16.13 -9.15
CA TRP A 141 -14.61 -17.24 -9.97
C TRP A 141 -13.32 -16.93 -10.72
N THR A 142 -12.90 -15.68 -10.75
CA THR A 142 -11.62 -15.30 -11.36
C THR A 142 -10.50 -15.45 -10.34
N PRO A 143 -9.50 -16.32 -10.57
CA PRO A 143 -8.37 -16.48 -9.66
C PRO A 143 -7.59 -15.19 -9.44
N ALA A 144 -7.06 -14.98 -8.24
CA ALA A 144 -6.35 -13.75 -7.85
C ALA A 144 -5.19 -13.39 -8.79
N HIS A 145 -4.42 -14.37 -9.23
CA HIS A 145 -3.30 -14.16 -10.17
C HIS A 145 -3.77 -13.63 -11.54
N LYS A 146 -4.96 -14.05 -12.02
CA LYS A 146 -5.53 -13.52 -13.27
C LYS A 146 -6.00 -12.07 -13.10
N LYS A 147 -6.61 -11.75 -11.95
CA LYS A 147 -7.01 -10.37 -11.61
C LYS A 147 -5.80 -9.44 -11.58
N LEU A 148 -4.75 -9.87 -10.89
CA LEU A 148 -3.50 -9.13 -10.84
C LEU A 148 -2.88 -8.93 -12.22
N LYS A 149 -2.84 -9.97 -13.05
CA LYS A 149 -2.33 -9.88 -14.42
C LYS A 149 -3.07 -8.85 -15.24
N LEU A 150 -4.41 -8.83 -15.19
CA LEU A 150 -5.24 -7.84 -15.87
C LEU A 150 -4.94 -6.41 -15.41
N LEU A 151 -4.79 -6.20 -14.10
CA LEU A 151 -4.41 -4.89 -13.57
C LEU A 151 -3.04 -4.46 -14.10
N LEU A 152 -2.02 -5.32 -14.02
CA LEU A 152 -0.68 -4.99 -14.45
C LEU A 152 -0.56 -4.75 -15.95
N GLU A 153 -1.29 -5.48 -16.78
CA GLU A 153 -1.37 -5.25 -18.24
C GLU A 153 -1.90 -3.85 -18.53
N ASN A 154 -2.97 -3.44 -17.85
CA ASN A 154 -3.53 -2.08 -17.98
C ASN A 154 -2.55 -1.01 -17.51
N VAL A 155 -1.98 -1.17 -16.32
CA VAL A 155 -0.99 -0.26 -15.73
C VAL A 155 0.22 -0.08 -16.67
N PHE A 156 0.78 -1.17 -17.17
CA PHE A 156 1.95 -1.11 -18.05
C PHE A 156 1.65 -0.54 -19.43
N ALA A 157 0.44 -0.76 -19.95
CA ALA A 157 0.03 -0.17 -21.22
C ALA A 157 0.00 1.37 -21.17
N ILE A 158 -0.45 1.92 -20.03
CA ILE A 158 -0.48 3.37 -19.83
C ILE A 158 0.91 3.91 -19.47
N ALA A 159 1.60 3.29 -18.52
CA ALA A 159 2.93 3.72 -18.05
C ALA A 159 4.02 3.65 -19.13
N LYS A 160 3.83 2.85 -20.17
CA LYS A 160 4.80 2.70 -21.26
C LYS A 160 5.08 4.00 -22.01
N LYS A 161 4.16 4.95 -21.98
CA LYS A 161 4.31 6.23 -22.69
C LYS A 161 5.24 7.20 -21.98
N ASP A 162 5.19 7.21 -20.64
CA ASP A 162 5.79 8.29 -19.84
C ASP A 162 6.81 7.80 -18.80
N ILE A 163 6.81 6.51 -18.43
CA ILE A 163 7.60 5.99 -17.31
C ILE A 163 8.52 4.82 -17.70
N LEU A 164 8.07 3.93 -18.58
CA LEU A 164 8.77 2.70 -18.94
C LEU A 164 9.56 2.80 -20.22
#